data_70f5b098bfade1e4deab9e95444a634b
#
_entry.id   70f5b098bfade1e4deab9e95444a634b
#
_cell.length_a   1.000
_cell.length_b   1.000
_cell.length_c   1.000
_cell.angle_alpha   90.00
_cell.angle_beta   90.00
_cell.angle_gamma   90.00
#
_symmetry.space_group_name_H-M   'P 1'
#
loop_
_entity.id
_entity.type
_entity.pdbx_description
1 polymer ?
#
loop_
_entity_poly.entity_id
_entity_poly.type
_entity_poly.pdbx_seq_one_letter_code
_entity_poly.pdbx_strand_id
1 'polypeptide(L)'
;MWQKVNPIWMRVWAMKSWPCEWYAKTKMQWADFFVEDIKIRNFIEKKYPQTGIAKVIIRKTQKECELIIFTSKVWVLMWKQWANIKDLETELERKFHKKFKVNIKEVKVPELSAKIMAEFISSQLENRMPYRKVAKNVLQKVMQKWANWIKISVGWRLNWAEIARAEKFIDGRVSLQTFRSDIDYHYMQAMTKYWVLWVKVRIEKGTLYNKKKAPKKSISL
;
A
#
# COMPACT_ATOMS: atom_id res chain seq x y z
N MET A 1 10.45 25.16 0.67
CA MET A 1 9.54 24.09 1.18
C MET A 1 10.37 22.86 1.48
N TRP A 2 10.39 22.37 2.71
CA TRP A 2 11.22 21.22 3.11
C TRP A 2 10.71 19.95 2.42
N GLN A 3 11.55 19.34 1.62
CA GLN A 3 11.26 18.04 1.01
C GLN A 3 11.48 16.96 2.07
N LYS A 4 10.44 16.13 2.30
CA LYS A 4 10.53 15.03 3.26
C LYS A 4 10.73 13.71 2.52
N VAL A 5 11.69 12.94 2.95
CA VAL A 5 11.94 11.58 2.44
C VAL A 5 10.75 10.67 2.76
N ASN A 6 10.53 9.68 1.90
CA ASN A 6 9.51 8.66 2.14
C ASN A 6 9.84 7.88 3.42
N PRO A 7 8.94 7.85 4.42
CA PRO A 7 9.22 7.21 5.71
C PRO A 7 9.38 5.69 5.61
N ILE A 8 8.80 5.05 4.60
CA ILE A 8 9.01 3.61 4.35
C ILE A 8 10.42 3.38 3.85
N TRP A 9 10.89 4.17 2.89
CA TRP A 9 12.23 4.07 2.31
C TRP A 9 13.32 4.14 3.37
N MET A 10 13.24 5.11 4.27
CA MET A 10 14.20 5.25 5.38
C MET A 10 14.27 4.02 6.28
N ARG A 11 13.19 3.22 6.36
CA ARG A 11 13.06 2.09 7.29
C ARG A 11 13.26 0.73 6.63
N VAL A 12 13.36 0.67 5.31
CA VAL A 12 13.52 -0.58 4.57
C VAL A 12 14.76 -1.34 5.01
N TRP A 13 15.87 -0.63 5.22
CA TRP A 13 17.12 -1.27 5.61
C TRP A 13 17.10 -1.84 7.05
N ALA A 14 16.51 -1.10 7.98
CA ALA A 14 16.60 -1.45 9.40
C ALA A 14 15.43 -2.30 9.89
N MET A 15 14.20 -2.07 9.40
CA MET A 15 12.98 -2.59 10.03
C MET A 15 11.99 -3.22 9.06
N LYS A 16 11.92 -2.76 7.83
CA LYS A 16 10.99 -3.26 6.80
C LYS A 16 11.75 -4.02 5.74
N SER A 17 11.20 -5.15 5.30
CA SER A 17 11.68 -5.86 4.12
C SER A 17 11.13 -5.23 2.85
N TRP A 18 11.82 -5.45 1.75
CA TRP A 18 11.36 -5.07 0.43
C TRP A 18 10.06 -5.81 0.05
N PRO A 19 9.17 -5.18 -0.70
CA PRO A 19 7.98 -5.86 -1.22
C PRO A 19 8.29 -6.80 -2.39
N CYS A 20 9.55 -6.85 -2.83
CA CYS A 20 10.05 -7.72 -3.88
C CYS A 20 11.13 -8.61 -3.28
N GLU A 21 10.99 -9.92 -3.42
CA GLU A 21 11.93 -10.91 -2.91
C GLU A 21 12.44 -11.74 -4.10
N TRP A 22 13.49 -11.24 -4.78
CA TRP A 22 14.13 -11.92 -5.90
C TRP A 22 15.58 -11.50 -6.06
N TYR A 23 16.35 -12.32 -6.74
CA TYR A 23 17.75 -12.06 -7.04
C TYR A 23 17.98 -12.15 -8.55
N ALA A 24 18.71 -11.18 -9.09
CA ALA A 24 19.11 -11.13 -10.50
C ALA A 24 20.62 -11.34 -10.61
N LYS A 25 21.06 -12.17 -11.57
CA LYS A 25 22.49 -12.45 -11.79
C LYS A 25 23.20 -11.28 -12.50
N THR A 26 22.48 -10.59 -13.39
CA THR A 26 23.04 -9.49 -14.20
C THR A 26 22.24 -8.20 -14.01
N LYS A 27 22.86 -7.05 -14.33
CA LYS A 27 22.20 -5.74 -14.28
C LYS A 27 20.98 -5.67 -15.23
N MET A 28 21.08 -6.27 -16.42
CA MET A 28 19.95 -6.29 -17.37
C MET A 28 18.79 -7.10 -16.83
N GLN A 29 19.02 -8.29 -16.29
CA GLN A 29 17.97 -9.09 -15.65
C GLN A 29 17.32 -8.35 -14.46
N TRP A 30 18.11 -7.58 -13.72
CA TRP A 30 17.59 -6.74 -12.63
C TRP A 30 16.59 -5.71 -13.15
N ALA A 31 16.94 -5.02 -14.23
CA ALA A 31 16.07 -4.03 -14.86
C ALA A 31 14.76 -4.65 -15.38
N ASP A 32 14.88 -5.80 -16.06
CA ASP A 32 13.72 -6.52 -16.59
C ASP A 32 12.77 -6.97 -15.47
N PHE A 33 13.31 -7.56 -14.40
CA PHE A 33 12.51 -7.98 -13.26
C PHE A 33 11.81 -6.82 -12.56
N PHE A 34 12.50 -5.67 -12.46
CA PHE A 34 11.91 -4.47 -11.87
C PHE A 34 10.76 -3.92 -12.72
N VAL A 35 10.94 -3.84 -14.03
CA VAL A 35 9.88 -3.41 -14.96
C VAL A 35 8.70 -4.36 -14.95
N GLU A 36 8.94 -5.67 -14.93
CA GLU A 36 7.90 -6.68 -14.78
C GLU A 36 7.10 -6.49 -13.47
N ASP A 37 7.78 -6.26 -12.35
CA ASP A 37 7.12 -6.05 -11.06
C ASP A 37 6.17 -4.85 -11.08
N ILE A 38 6.60 -3.76 -11.69
CA ILE A 38 5.75 -2.57 -11.86
C ILE A 38 4.54 -2.91 -12.73
N LYS A 39 4.74 -3.60 -13.85
CA LYS A 39 3.66 -4.01 -14.76
C LYS A 39 2.65 -4.93 -14.05
N ILE A 40 3.12 -5.89 -13.27
CA ILE A 40 2.27 -6.82 -12.49
C ILE A 40 1.43 -6.04 -11.47
N ARG A 41 2.04 -5.13 -10.69
CA ARG A 41 1.33 -4.31 -9.70
C ARG A 41 0.26 -3.44 -10.34
N ASN A 42 0.62 -2.73 -11.38
CA ASN A 42 -0.31 -1.88 -12.13
C ASN A 42 -1.46 -2.68 -12.75
N PHE A 43 -1.18 -3.90 -13.21
CA PHE A 43 -2.22 -4.78 -13.75
C PHE A 43 -3.22 -5.20 -12.67
N ILE A 44 -2.73 -5.61 -11.49
CA ILE A 44 -3.57 -6.02 -10.36
C ILE A 44 -4.42 -4.84 -9.87
N GLU A 45 -3.83 -3.66 -9.71
CA GLU A 45 -4.53 -2.45 -9.26
C GLU A 45 -5.61 -1.99 -10.24
N LYS A 46 -5.33 -2.06 -11.55
CA LYS A 46 -6.31 -1.72 -12.59
C LYS A 46 -7.46 -2.70 -12.69
N LYS A 47 -7.18 -3.99 -12.51
CA LYS A 47 -8.20 -5.04 -12.61
C LYS A 47 -9.14 -5.05 -11.40
N TYR A 48 -8.63 -4.70 -10.22
CA TYR A 48 -9.37 -4.78 -8.96
C TYR A 48 -9.34 -3.46 -8.17
N PRO A 49 -9.90 -2.36 -8.68
CA PRO A 49 -9.77 -1.04 -8.06
C PRO A 49 -10.45 -0.90 -6.69
N GLN A 50 -11.49 -1.73 -6.41
CA GLN A 50 -12.31 -1.58 -5.19
C GLN A 50 -12.03 -2.64 -4.11
N THR A 51 -10.99 -3.44 -4.29
CA THR A 51 -10.70 -4.56 -3.38
C THR A 51 -9.97 -4.15 -2.11
N GLY A 52 -9.49 -2.91 -2.02
CA GLY A 52 -8.72 -2.45 -0.86
C GLY A 52 -7.42 -3.23 -0.68
N ILE A 53 -6.58 -3.23 -1.71
CA ILE A 53 -5.28 -3.91 -1.69
C ILE A 53 -4.31 -3.12 -0.83
N ALA A 54 -3.90 -3.66 0.30
CA ALA A 54 -2.93 -3.01 1.18
C ALA A 54 -1.50 -3.12 0.64
N LYS A 55 -1.08 -4.34 0.25
CA LYS A 55 0.29 -4.63 -0.18
C LYS A 55 0.29 -5.84 -1.12
N VAL A 56 1.19 -5.81 -2.11
CA VAL A 56 1.50 -6.95 -2.97
C VAL A 56 2.96 -7.31 -2.78
N ILE A 57 3.26 -8.53 -2.37
CA ILE A 57 4.62 -9.06 -2.28
C ILE A 57 4.84 -9.99 -3.47
N ILE A 58 5.95 -9.80 -4.16
CA ILE A 58 6.33 -10.58 -5.33
C ILE A 58 7.60 -11.35 -5.00
N ARG A 59 7.51 -12.67 -5.07
CA ARG A 59 8.63 -13.58 -4.89
C ARG A 59 8.93 -14.27 -6.21
N LYS A 60 10.09 -14.02 -6.78
CA LYS A 60 10.50 -14.67 -8.03
C LYS A 60 11.57 -15.71 -7.76
N THR A 61 11.29 -16.91 -8.21
CA THR A 61 12.26 -18.00 -8.34
C THR A 61 12.59 -18.21 -9.82
N GLN A 62 13.56 -19.01 -10.16
CA GLN A 62 13.95 -19.23 -11.57
C GLN A 62 12.80 -19.77 -12.43
N LYS A 63 11.90 -20.58 -11.88
CA LYS A 63 10.82 -21.26 -12.60
C LYS A 63 9.42 -20.67 -12.34
N GLU A 64 9.19 -20.11 -11.17
CA GLU A 64 7.86 -19.70 -10.70
C GLU A 64 7.89 -18.30 -10.07
N CYS A 65 6.77 -17.61 -10.16
CA CYS A 65 6.53 -16.32 -9.54
C CYS A 65 5.38 -16.43 -8.54
N GLU A 66 5.67 -16.29 -7.25
CA GLU A 66 4.66 -16.28 -6.19
C GLU A 66 4.22 -14.85 -5.92
N LEU A 67 2.91 -14.59 -6.03
CA LEU A 67 2.28 -13.32 -5.71
C LEU A 67 1.48 -13.45 -4.41
N ILE A 68 1.85 -12.66 -3.40
CA ILE A 68 1.11 -12.61 -2.14
C ILE A 68 0.37 -11.27 -2.08
N ILE A 69 -0.95 -11.31 -2.21
CA ILE A 69 -1.82 -10.12 -2.23
C ILE A 69 -2.48 -9.99 -0.86
N PHE A 70 -2.22 -8.86 -0.18
CA PHE A 70 -2.89 -8.51 1.07
C PHE A 70 -4.08 -7.59 0.76
N THR A 71 -5.28 -8.04 1.06
CA THR A 71 -6.52 -7.30 0.79
C THR A 71 -7.43 -7.25 2.01
N SER A 72 -8.24 -6.21 2.10
CA SER A 72 -9.29 -6.11 3.13
C SER A 72 -10.56 -6.84 2.72
N LYS A 73 -10.82 -6.96 1.42
CA LYS A 73 -12.04 -7.58 0.87
C LYS A 73 -11.69 -8.85 0.10
N VAL A 74 -11.36 -9.90 0.82
CA VAL A 74 -10.98 -11.20 0.23
C VAL A 74 -12.11 -11.75 -0.65
N TRP A 75 -13.36 -11.59 -0.21
CA TRP A 75 -14.55 -12.07 -0.92
C TRP A 75 -14.65 -11.56 -2.36
N VAL A 76 -14.27 -10.32 -2.61
CA VAL A 76 -14.34 -9.73 -3.96
C VAL A 76 -13.37 -10.42 -4.92
N LEU A 77 -12.23 -10.87 -4.43
CA LEU A 77 -11.25 -11.63 -5.21
C LEU A 77 -11.60 -13.10 -5.34
N MET A 78 -12.37 -13.66 -4.37
CA MET A 78 -12.71 -15.07 -4.31
C MET A 78 -14.17 -15.36 -4.73
N TRP A 79 -14.92 -14.38 -5.22
CA TRP A 79 -16.37 -14.40 -5.40
C TRP A 79 -16.92 -15.63 -6.16
N LYS A 80 -16.15 -16.24 -7.04
CA LYS A 80 -16.52 -17.46 -7.78
C LYS A 80 -15.66 -18.66 -7.41
N GLN A 81 -15.55 -18.99 -6.13
CA GLN A 81 -14.93 -20.24 -5.68
C GLN A 81 -13.67 -20.65 -6.49
N TRP A 82 -12.55 -19.95 -6.31
CA TRP A 82 -11.27 -20.27 -6.96
C TRP A 82 -11.20 -19.99 -8.48
N ALA A 83 -12.31 -19.84 -9.18
CA ALA A 83 -12.30 -19.52 -10.61
C ALA A 83 -11.56 -18.21 -10.89
N ASN A 84 -11.86 -17.15 -10.12
CA ASN A 84 -11.21 -15.85 -10.32
C ASN A 84 -9.71 -15.87 -10.04
N ILE A 85 -9.22 -16.73 -9.13
CA ILE A 85 -7.77 -16.85 -8.85
C ILE A 85 -7.09 -17.57 -10.01
N LYS A 86 -7.66 -18.68 -10.49
CA LYS A 86 -7.14 -19.38 -11.65
C LYS A 86 -7.18 -18.53 -12.91
N ASP A 87 -8.27 -17.77 -13.12
CA ASP A 87 -8.38 -16.84 -14.25
C ASP A 87 -7.31 -15.74 -14.18
N LEU A 88 -7.00 -15.25 -12.95
CA LEU A 88 -5.94 -14.29 -12.75
C LEU A 88 -4.54 -14.91 -13.01
N GLU A 89 -4.31 -16.14 -12.56
CA GLU A 89 -3.08 -16.88 -12.85
C GLU A 89 -2.91 -17.08 -14.35
N THR A 90 -3.94 -17.58 -15.05
CA THR A 90 -3.89 -17.81 -16.51
C THR A 90 -3.70 -16.52 -17.31
N GLU A 91 -4.31 -15.42 -16.91
CA GLU A 91 -4.11 -14.12 -17.55
C GLU A 91 -2.68 -13.57 -17.33
N LEU A 92 -2.14 -13.74 -16.12
CA LEU A 92 -0.76 -13.35 -15.82
C LEU A 92 0.23 -14.23 -16.61
N GLU A 93 -0.01 -15.53 -16.68
CA GLU A 93 0.80 -16.47 -17.48
C GLU A 93 0.79 -16.08 -18.96
N ARG A 94 -0.39 -15.73 -19.52
CA ARG A 94 -0.51 -15.30 -20.90
C ARG A 94 0.23 -14.00 -21.20
N LYS A 95 0.27 -13.06 -20.21
CA LYS A 95 0.92 -11.74 -20.39
C LYS A 95 2.43 -11.78 -20.19
N PHE A 96 2.90 -12.58 -19.24
CA PHE A 96 4.30 -12.56 -18.80
C PHE A 96 5.06 -13.83 -19.16
N HIS A 97 4.38 -14.83 -19.74
CA HIS A 97 4.98 -16.12 -20.17
C HIS A 97 5.73 -16.85 -19.04
N LYS A 98 5.27 -16.73 -17.81
CA LYS A 98 5.82 -17.38 -16.62
C LYS A 98 4.69 -18.01 -15.80
N LYS A 99 4.99 -19.06 -15.05
CA LYS A 99 4.03 -19.66 -14.12
C LYS A 99 3.86 -18.77 -12.90
N PHE A 100 2.61 -18.44 -12.59
CA PHE A 100 2.24 -17.65 -11.43
C PHE A 100 1.46 -18.49 -10.42
N LYS A 101 1.79 -18.28 -9.14
CA LYS A 101 1.02 -18.80 -8.02
C LYS A 101 0.52 -17.63 -7.19
N VAL A 102 -0.79 -17.48 -7.08
CA VAL A 102 -1.41 -16.36 -6.38
C VAL A 102 -1.90 -16.80 -5.01
N ASN A 103 -1.37 -16.18 -3.95
CA ASN A 103 -1.79 -16.37 -2.58
C ASN A 103 -2.47 -15.10 -2.07
N ILE A 104 -3.71 -15.20 -1.61
CA ILE A 104 -4.46 -14.08 -1.04
C ILE A 104 -4.39 -14.18 0.48
N LYS A 105 -4.06 -13.06 1.14
CA LYS A 105 -4.05 -12.93 2.60
C LYS A 105 -4.96 -11.79 3.03
N GLU A 106 -5.76 -12.06 4.04
CA GLU A 106 -6.64 -11.06 4.62
C GLU A 106 -5.87 -10.08 5.52
N VAL A 107 -6.24 -8.81 5.43
CA VAL A 107 -5.78 -7.75 6.35
C VAL A 107 -6.79 -7.62 7.48
N LYS A 108 -6.44 -8.09 8.66
CA LYS A 108 -7.32 -8.10 9.85
C LYS A 108 -7.84 -6.71 10.22
N VAL A 109 -7.01 -5.68 10.12
CA VAL A 109 -7.36 -4.29 10.48
C VAL A 109 -7.00 -3.37 9.31
N PRO A 110 -7.93 -3.16 8.37
CA PRO A 110 -7.68 -2.35 7.17
C PRO A 110 -7.45 -0.87 7.49
N GLU A 111 -7.99 -0.36 8.59
CA GLU A 111 -7.84 1.02 9.02
C GLU A 111 -6.39 1.39 9.35
N LEU A 112 -5.57 0.43 9.75
CA LEU A 112 -4.14 0.65 10.00
C LEU A 112 -3.28 0.63 8.73
N SER A 113 -3.87 0.38 7.56
CA SER A 113 -3.16 0.44 6.28
C SER A 113 -3.27 1.83 5.66
N ALA A 114 -2.14 2.51 5.49
CA ALA A 114 -2.11 3.84 4.89
C ALA A 114 -2.62 3.83 3.43
N LYS A 115 -2.40 2.74 2.68
CA LYS A 115 -2.86 2.62 1.30
C LYS A 115 -4.38 2.57 1.24
N ILE A 116 -5.01 1.67 2.01
CA ILE A 116 -6.48 1.53 2.03
C ILE A 116 -7.15 2.83 2.49
N MET A 117 -6.60 3.49 3.50
CA MET A 117 -7.14 4.77 3.97
C MET A 117 -6.96 5.89 2.95
N ALA A 118 -5.85 5.92 2.22
CA ALA A 118 -5.64 6.89 1.15
C ALA A 118 -6.61 6.67 -0.01
N GLU A 119 -6.85 5.42 -0.43
CA GLU A 119 -7.85 5.05 -1.44
C GLU A 119 -9.26 5.46 -0.99
N PHE A 120 -9.60 5.22 0.27
CA PHE A 120 -10.89 5.62 0.83
C PHE A 120 -11.08 7.15 0.78
N ILE A 121 -10.06 7.92 1.19
CA ILE A 121 -10.11 9.40 1.13
C ILE A 121 -10.25 9.86 -0.32
N SER A 122 -9.45 9.31 -1.25
CA SER A 122 -9.49 9.64 -2.66
C SER A 122 -10.90 9.44 -3.25
N SER A 123 -11.48 8.27 -3.04
CA SER A 123 -12.84 7.94 -3.51
C SER A 123 -13.91 8.89 -2.93
N GLN A 124 -13.81 9.26 -1.65
CA GLN A 124 -14.76 10.22 -1.04
C GLN A 124 -14.59 11.63 -1.62
N LEU A 125 -13.37 12.06 -1.93
CA LEU A 125 -13.11 13.36 -2.57
C LEU A 125 -13.60 13.38 -4.02
N GLU A 126 -13.48 12.30 -4.76
CA GLU A 126 -14.04 12.13 -6.10
C GLU A 126 -15.56 12.22 -6.08
N ASN A 127 -16.20 11.69 -5.03
CA ASN A 127 -17.64 11.81 -4.75
C ASN A 127 -18.04 13.19 -4.18
N ARG A 128 -17.17 14.19 -4.28
CA ARG A 128 -17.41 15.59 -3.86
C ARG A 128 -17.71 15.78 -2.36
N MET A 129 -17.30 14.86 -1.52
CA MET A 129 -17.44 15.03 -0.07
C MET A 129 -16.47 16.11 0.45
N PRO A 130 -16.88 16.94 1.43
CA PRO A 130 -16.00 17.95 2.01
C PRO A 130 -14.74 17.32 2.61
N TYR A 131 -13.56 17.71 2.13
CA TYR A 131 -12.28 17.14 2.53
C TYR A 131 -12.02 17.19 4.05
N ARG A 132 -12.50 18.23 4.75
CA ARG A 132 -12.36 18.34 6.21
C ARG A 132 -13.16 17.29 6.95
N LYS A 133 -14.38 17.01 6.49
CA LYS A 133 -15.25 15.98 7.08
C LYS A 133 -14.66 14.59 6.86
N VAL A 134 -14.21 14.32 5.62
CA VAL A 134 -13.58 13.03 5.27
C VAL A 134 -12.30 12.80 6.08
N ALA A 135 -11.41 13.81 6.15
CA ALA A 135 -10.16 13.69 6.89
C ALA A 135 -10.40 13.44 8.39
N LYS A 136 -11.30 14.18 9.03
CA LYS A 136 -11.64 13.98 10.45
C LYS A 136 -12.25 12.60 10.72
N ASN A 137 -13.14 12.13 9.84
CA ASN A 137 -13.73 10.80 9.96
C ASN A 137 -12.65 9.68 9.90
N VAL A 138 -11.69 9.81 8.97
CA VAL A 138 -10.58 8.85 8.88
C VAL A 138 -9.67 8.92 10.10
N LEU A 139 -9.37 10.12 10.61
CA LEU A 139 -8.62 10.28 11.86
C LEU A 139 -9.27 9.50 13.00
N GLN A 140 -10.56 9.71 13.22
CA GLN A 140 -11.30 9.03 14.28
C GLN A 140 -11.29 7.50 14.10
N LYS A 141 -11.55 6.99 12.88
CA LYS A 141 -11.55 5.55 12.60
C LYS A 141 -10.20 4.91 12.89
N VAL A 142 -9.10 5.55 12.50
CA VAL A 142 -7.76 5.01 12.69
C VAL A 142 -7.33 5.05 14.16
N MET A 143 -7.64 6.14 14.88
CA MET A 143 -7.33 6.25 16.29
C MET A 143 -8.13 5.25 17.15
N GLN A 144 -9.39 4.97 16.80
CA GLN A 144 -10.19 3.90 17.42
C GLN A 144 -9.57 2.50 17.28
N LYS A 145 -8.71 2.29 16.28
CA LYS A 145 -8.00 1.03 16.05
C LYS A 145 -6.57 1.03 16.63
N TRP A 146 -6.33 1.84 17.64
CA TRP A 146 -5.08 1.89 18.42
C TRP A 146 -3.83 2.27 17.60
N ALA A 147 -3.97 3.15 16.61
CA ALA A 147 -2.81 3.81 16.02
C ALA A 147 -2.22 4.80 17.04
N ASN A 148 -0.89 4.89 17.14
CA ASN A 148 -0.25 5.86 18.03
C ASN A 148 -0.46 7.29 17.55
N TRP A 149 -0.39 7.50 16.24
CA TRP A 149 -0.73 8.75 15.61
C TRP A 149 -1.04 8.57 14.12
N ILE A 150 -1.76 9.52 13.59
CA ILE A 150 -2.03 9.64 12.17
C ILE A 150 -1.79 11.06 11.69
N LYS A 151 -1.30 11.19 10.45
CA LYS A 151 -1.17 12.47 9.75
C LYS A 151 -1.67 12.33 8.33
N ILE A 152 -2.72 13.08 8.02
CA ILE A 152 -3.27 13.22 6.68
C ILE A 152 -2.89 14.59 6.15
N SER A 153 -2.41 14.66 4.92
CA SER A 153 -2.17 15.92 4.22
C SER A 153 -2.89 15.88 2.88
N VAL A 154 -3.80 16.82 2.69
CA VAL A 154 -4.52 17.02 1.43
C VAL A 154 -4.04 18.34 0.83
N GLY A 155 -3.72 18.33 -0.43
CA GLY A 155 -3.15 19.51 -1.10
C GLY A 155 -3.68 19.71 -2.50
N TRP A 156 -3.46 20.90 -3.01
CA TRP A 156 -3.88 21.49 -4.26
C TRP A 156 -5.05 22.49 -4.06
N ARG A 157 -5.89 22.72 -5.04
CA ARG A 157 -7.00 23.67 -5.00
C ARG A 157 -8.19 23.08 -4.24
N LEU A 158 -8.20 23.28 -2.92
CA LEU A 158 -9.20 22.72 -2.02
C LEU A 158 -10.49 23.56 -2.06
N ASN A 159 -11.65 22.90 -2.12
CA ASN A 159 -12.98 23.56 -2.19
C ASN A 159 -13.08 24.59 -3.31
N TRP A 160 -12.61 24.23 -4.52
CA TRP A 160 -12.74 25.09 -5.70
C TRP A 160 -11.97 26.42 -5.64
N ALA A 161 -11.06 26.57 -4.68
CA ALA A 161 -10.24 27.76 -4.56
C ALA A 161 -9.28 27.88 -5.75
N GLU A 162 -9.05 29.10 -6.23
CA GLU A 162 -8.07 29.37 -7.30
C GLU A 162 -6.63 29.12 -6.82
N ILE A 163 -6.34 29.50 -5.58
CA ILE A 163 -5.01 29.37 -5.00
C ILE A 163 -4.83 27.98 -4.39
N ALA A 164 -3.77 27.31 -4.80
CA ALA A 164 -3.40 26.00 -4.25
C ALA A 164 -2.92 26.13 -2.81
N ARG A 165 -3.42 25.28 -1.93
CA ARG A 165 -3.01 25.21 -0.52
C ARG A 165 -2.93 23.76 -0.07
N ALA A 166 -2.21 23.50 1.01
CA ALA A 166 -2.11 22.20 1.62
C ALA A 166 -2.57 22.27 3.08
N GLU A 167 -3.60 21.52 3.42
CA GLU A 167 -4.07 21.37 4.80
C GLU A 167 -3.58 20.04 5.38
N LYS A 168 -3.23 20.09 6.67
CA LYS A 168 -2.71 18.93 7.41
C LYS A 168 -3.64 18.66 8.59
N PHE A 169 -4.07 17.42 8.70
CA PHE A 169 -4.87 16.92 9.81
C PHE A 169 -4.00 15.93 10.58
N ILE A 170 -3.84 16.18 11.87
CA ILE A 170 -2.93 15.41 12.73
C ILE A 170 -3.69 15.04 13.98
N ASP A 171 -3.51 13.79 14.41
CA ASP A 171 -3.94 13.32 15.71
C ASP A 171 -2.83 12.45 16.32
N GLY A 172 -2.52 12.66 17.61
CA GLY A 172 -1.40 12.05 18.28
C GLY A 172 -0.06 12.77 18.07
N ARG A 173 1.00 12.23 18.72
CA ARG A 173 2.36 12.79 18.69
C ARG A 173 3.17 12.28 17.50
N VAL A 174 3.31 13.07 16.47
CA VAL A 174 4.01 12.69 15.24
C VAL A 174 5.52 12.56 15.44
N SER A 175 6.05 11.35 15.47
CA SER A 175 7.46 11.00 15.65
C SER A 175 8.10 10.45 14.37
N LEU A 176 8.31 11.31 13.36
CA LEU A 176 8.90 10.87 12.08
C LEU A 176 10.38 10.52 12.17
N GLN A 177 11.10 11.14 13.10
CA GLN A 177 12.56 10.96 13.29
C GLN A 177 12.92 9.63 13.96
N THR A 178 12.00 9.02 14.70
CA THR A 178 12.22 7.76 15.38
C THR A 178 12.24 6.61 14.39
N PHE A 179 13.40 6.04 14.09
CA PHE A 179 13.56 4.94 13.14
C PHE A 179 12.79 3.68 13.53
N ARG A 180 12.72 3.38 14.84
CA ARG A 180 12.01 2.22 15.39
C ARG A 180 10.49 2.28 15.29
N SER A 181 9.93 3.43 14.94
CA SER A 181 8.49 3.56 14.72
C SER A 181 8.06 2.87 13.41
N ASP A 182 7.09 1.98 13.50
CA ASP A 182 6.49 1.33 12.31
C ASP A 182 5.49 2.27 11.64
N ILE A 183 6.01 3.10 10.75
CA ILE A 183 5.21 4.06 10.00
C ILE A 183 4.83 3.46 8.66
N ASP A 184 3.53 3.40 8.41
CA ASP A 184 2.97 3.13 7.10
C ASP A 184 2.68 4.45 6.38
N TYR A 185 2.96 4.50 5.08
CA TYR A 185 2.83 5.71 4.27
C TYR A 185 2.29 5.38 2.90
N HIS A 186 1.33 6.16 2.46
CA HIS A 186 0.89 6.08 1.07
C HIS A 186 0.56 7.47 0.52
N TYR A 187 0.81 7.63 -0.77
CA TYR A 187 0.46 8.78 -1.59
C TYR A 187 -0.57 8.35 -2.63
N MET A 188 -1.69 9.05 -2.70
CA MET A 188 -2.75 8.79 -3.66
C MET A 188 -3.20 10.09 -4.30
N GLN A 189 -3.63 10.00 -5.56
CA GLN A 189 -4.22 11.11 -6.31
C GLN A 189 -5.72 10.89 -6.39
N ALA A 190 -6.49 11.92 -6.04
CA ALA A 190 -7.93 11.94 -6.24
C ALA A 190 -8.23 12.72 -7.52
N MET A 191 -8.78 12.04 -8.52
CA MET A 191 -9.14 12.62 -9.81
C MET A 191 -10.50 13.26 -9.71
N THR A 192 -10.55 14.57 -9.48
CA THR A 192 -11.81 15.31 -9.50
C THR A 192 -12.11 15.82 -10.91
N LYS A 193 -13.33 16.30 -11.13
CA LYS A 193 -13.77 16.78 -12.46
C LYS A 193 -12.88 17.91 -13.03
N TYR A 194 -12.28 18.73 -12.16
CA TYR A 194 -11.54 19.93 -12.60
C TYR A 194 -10.03 19.80 -12.42
N TRP A 195 -9.57 19.13 -11.34
CA TRP A 195 -8.14 18.96 -11.04
C TRP A 195 -7.88 17.77 -10.15
N VAL A 196 -6.59 17.46 -10.00
CA VAL A 196 -6.11 16.35 -9.19
C VAL A 196 -5.74 16.83 -7.80
N LEU A 197 -6.34 16.24 -6.77
CA LEU A 197 -5.98 16.50 -5.37
C LEU A 197 -4.95 15.49 -4.89
N TRP A 198 -4.01 15.93 -4.06
CA TRP A 198 -2.99 15.05 -3.49
C TRP A 198 -3.34 14.66 -2.07
N VAL A 199 -3.37 13.37 -1.83
CA VAL A 199 -3.63 12.80 -0.52
C VAL A 199 -2.38 12.05 -0.06
N LYS A 200 -1.80 12.46 1.08
CA LYS A 200 -0.67 11.78 1.72
C LYS A 200 -1.10 11.32 3.11
N VAL A 201 -1.10 10.02 3.35
CA VAL A 201 -1.47 9.41 4.62
C VAL A 201 -0.25 8.80 5.28
N ARG A 202 -0.05 9.05 6.57
CA ARG A 202 0.97 8.44 7.41
C ARG A 202 0.31 7.94 8.67
N ILE A 203 0.51 6.67 9.00
CA ILE A 203 -0.06 6.00 10.17
C ILE A 203 1.07 5.30 10.91
N GLU A 204 1.20 5.54 12.19
CA GLU A 204 2.10 4.78 13.06
C GLU A 204 1.32 3.68 13.77
N LYS A 205 1.77 2.43 13.56
CA LYS A 205 1.18 1.23 14.16
C LYS A 205 1.75 0.91 15.55
N GLY A 206 2.91 1.49 15.87
CA GLY A 206 3.62 1.26 17.11
C GLY A 206 5.13 1.33 16.94
N THR A 207 5.87 1.05 18.01
CA THR A 207 7.35 1.00 18.00
C THR A 207 7.81 -0.46 18.04
N LEU A 208 8.77 -0.78 17.18
CA LEU A 208 9.37 -2.11 17.13
C LEU A 208 10.59 -2.12 18.06
N TYR A 209 10.44 -2.70 19.24
CA TYR A 209 11.56 -3.02 20.14
C TYR A 209 11.97 -4.46 19.87
N ASN A 210 13.24 -4.68 19.51
CA ASN A 210 13.86 -5.99 19.30
C ASN A 210 12.90 -7.09 18.84
N LYS A 211 12.78 -7.29 17.55
CA LYS A 211 12.32 -8.58 17.07
C LYS A 211 13.31 -9.61 17.62
N LYS A 212 12.98 -10.32 18.72
CA LYS A 212 13.60 -11.60 19.01
C LYS A 212 13.58 -12.35 17.68
N LYS A 213 14.76 -12.73 17.15
CA LYS A 213 14.89 -13.48 15.92
C LYS A 213 13.87 -14.62 15.98
N ALA A 214 12.81 -14.56 15.18
CA ALA A 214 11.89 -15.68 15.09
C ALA A 214 12.76 -16.89 14.78
N PRO A 215 12.60 -18.02 15.46
CA PRO A 215 13.39 -19.20 15.21
C PRO A 215 13.26 -19.50 13.70
N LYS A 216 14.38 -19.55 12.99
CA LYS A 216 14.41 -20.01 11.62
C LYS A 216 13.80 -21.42 11.68
N LYS A 217 12.60 -21.59 11.11
CA LYS A 217 12.10 -22.94 10.86
C LYS A 217 13.17 -23.60 10.02
N SER A 218 13.86 -24.56 10.62
CA SER A 218 14.75 -25.46 9.92
C SER A 218 13.96 -26.10 8.79
N ILE A 219 14.33 -25.77 7.57
CA ILE A 219 13.87 -26.52 6.40
C ILE A 219 14.59 -27.86 6.58
N SER A 220 13.87 -28.85 7.07
CA SER A 220 14.31 -30.24 6.94
C SER A 220 14.33 -30.55 5.44
N LEU A 221 15.49 -30.96 5.00
CA LEU A 221 15.79 -31.50 3.66
C LEU A 221 14.87 -32.66 3.32
#